data_afda1cb480cfcdff79ebe69a4ffc1829
#
_entry.id   afda1cb480cfcdff79ebe69a4ffc1829
#
_cell.length_a   1.000
_cell.length_b   1.000
_cell.length_c   1.000
_cell.angle_alpha   90.00
_cell.angle_beta   90.00
_cell.angle_gamma   90.00
#
_symmetry.space_group_name_H-M   'P 1'
#
loop_
_entity.id
_entity.type
_entity.pdbx_description
1 polymer ?
#
loop_
_entity_poly.entity_id
_entity_poly.type
_entity_poly.pdbx_seq_one_letter_code
_entity_poly.pdbx_strand_id
1 'polypeptide(L)'
;MQDTLAAFISEINKGREIKYPKGFLSAVMKNKYNSYLRKKYRDRIIEYTDVLPESVDGSEEYTEEERLLSEEYAAVRREIGRLVYIYREVTVRHYVHGHSVEKIAAEMGLPRGTVLSRLSSARTQIKEGLKSMEKYSKASYEPKTGNIGIMGSGGIGGEPFSLISSDIEVNILFIAYKNPVSVRDIADTMGMPCAYLEPLIDRLVSGELMGKTAGGLVYTRCFVCRYEDSFGDIPAQEAVAAKYAPAVWSAVWRRFEPLTETSSFAAMTENQKATLMLLYTRHILGKVVRAALGTEVDKIEIPDRPDAGKWLASLSVYERGQWKSEKYDVSGPVIVSYSENSGKTKCRMYDCQSVFGDAHWVYSKLKYKYTLRSILRFYASFLESGVKPENAVIYELIPEFEKLHILRRDENGEAKLDIPALTFEEAAGFDAAAKEAEADMRDILLDELKKVVENRRVKVPWHVDGAQYYEHDGALGAYTTAQLIAIAEQGLMPYRVEIGKTPLIYLNYKKEEID
;
A
#
# COMPACT_ATOMS: atom_id res chain seq x y z
N MET A 1 -40.34 1.47 8.29
CA MET A 1 -41.18 0.51 7.56
C MET A 1 -42.59 0.43 8.12
N GLN A 2 -42.78 0.26 9.43
CA GLN A 2 -44.12 0.23 10.07
C GLN A 2 -44.95 1.47 9.79
N ASP A 3 -44.41 2.69 9.91
CA ASP A 3 -45.10 3.94 9.64
C ASP A 3 -45.52 4.16 8.18
N THR A 4 -44.79 3.53 7.25
CA THR A 4 -45.11 3.57 5.82
C THR A 4 -46.29 2.68 5.49
N LEU A 5 -46.33 1.50 6.10
CA LEU A 5 -47.47 0.57 6.02
C LEU A 5 -48.71 1.14 6.68
N ALA A 6 -48.54 1.77 7.85
CA ALA A 6 -49.66 2.46 8.54
C ALA A 6 -50.28 3.59 7.71
N ALA A 7 -49.46 4.40 7.02
CA ALA A 7 -49.95 5.43 6.10
C ALA A 7 -50.69 4.84 4.90
N PHE A 8 -50.21 3.72 4.33
CA PHE A 8 -50.84 3.02 3.23
C PHE A 8 -52.23 2.44 3.65
N ILE A 9 -52.27 1.76 4.79
CA ILE A 9 -53.52 1.23 5.36
C ILE A 9 -54.51 2.37 5.66
N SER A 10 -54.04 3.50 6.18
CA SER A 10 -54.86 4.65 6.46
C SER A 10 -55.53 5.23 5.20
N GLU A 11 -54.86 5.30 4.08
CA GLU A 11 -55.41 5.80 2.83
C GLU A 11 -56.40 4.81 2.21
N ILE A 12 -56.17 3.49 2.30
CA ILE A 12 -57.14 2.48 1.91
C ILE A 12 -58.41 2.56 2.77
N ASN A 13 -58.25 2.71 4.06
CA ASN A 13 -59.38 2.85 5.01
C ASN A 13 -60.21 4.12 4.78
N LYS A 14 -59.63 5.16 4.14
CA LYS A 14 -60.34 6.36 3.70
C LYS A 14 -61.07 6.21 2.37
N GLY A 15 -61.05 5.00 1.79
CA GLY A 15 -61.74 4.68 0.54
C GLY A 15 -61.05 5.25 -0.72
N ARG A 16 -59.76 5.62 -0.64
CA ARG A 16 -59.01 6.09 -1.81
C ARG A 16 -58.43 4.91 -2.56
N GLU A 17 -58.72 4.83 -3.85
CA GLU A 17 -58.13 3.88 -4.75
C GLU A 17 -56.69 4.29 -5.07
N ILE A 18 -55.71 3.43 -4.70
CA ILE A 18 -54.31 3.68 -4.98
C ILE A 18 -53.96 2.90 -6.28
N LYS A 19 -53.95 3.59 -7.44
CA LYS A 19 -53.67 3.01 -8.75
C LYS A 19 -52.27 2.33 -8.83
N TYR A 20 -51.30 2.87 -8.10
CA TYR A 20 -49.89 2.36 -8.09
C TYR A 20 -49.38 2.18 -6.67
N PRO A 21 -49.66 1.04 -6.01
CA PRO A 21 -49.30 0.80 -4.61
C PRO A 21 -47.81 0.90 -4.30
N LYS A 22 -46.94 0.40 -5.21
CA LYS A 22 -45.48 0.47 -5.07
C LYS A 22 -44.97 1.92 -5.15
N GLY A 23 -45.46 2.71 -6.08
CA GLY A 23 -45.12 4.14 -6.22
C GLY A 23 -45.55 4.96 -5.00
N PHE A 24 -46.79 4.74 -4.51
CA PHE A 24 -47.29 5.37 -3.30
C PHE A 24 -46.43 5.03 -2.06
N LEU A 25 -46.11 3.75 -1.86
CA LEU A 25 -45.28 3.32 -0.74
C LEU A 25 -43.87 3.93 -0.81
N SER A 26 -43.29 3.99 -2.01
CA SER A 26 -41.98 4.63 -2.25
C SER A 26 -42.02 6.12 -1.91
N ALA A 27 -43.05 6.86 -2.37
CA ALA A 27 -43.20 8.26 -2.08
C ALA A 27 -43.42 8.55 -0.59
N VAL A 28 -44.25 7.74 0.08
CA VAL A 28 -44.47 7.84 1.54
C VAL A 28 -43.21 7.56 2.31
N MET A 29 -42.46 6.52 1.90
CA MET A 29 -41.17 6.15 2.53
C MET A 29 -40.16 7.29 2.36
N LYS A 30 -40.02 7.86 1.17
CA LYS A 30 -39.16 9.01 0.87
C LYS A 30 -39.51 10.22 1.71
N ASN A 31 -40.80 10.55 1.84
CA ASN A 31 -41.27 11.67 2.67
C ASN A 31 -41.07 11.44 4.17
N LYS A 32 -41.31 10.22 4.65
CA LYS A 32 -41.03 9.83 6.05
C LYS A 32 -39.54 9.84 6.35
N TYR A 33 -38.71 9.33 5.43
CA TYR A 33 -37.25 9.36 5.52
C TYR A 33 -36.73 10.80 5.54
N ASN A 34 -37.20 11.66 4.65
CA ASN A 34 -36.84 13.07 4.65
C ASN A 34 -37.29 13.80 5.93
N SER A 35 -38.47 13.45 6.47
CA SER A 35 -38.94 13.99 7.75
C SER A 35 -38.13 13.48 8.94
N TYR A 36 -37.71 12.20 8.90
CA TYR A 36 -36.77 11.62 9.88
C TYR A 36 -35.42 12.32 9.81
N LEU A 37 -34.88 12.51 8.60
CA LEU A 37 -33.62 13.24 8.39
C LEU A 37 -33.76 14.69 8.93
N ARG A 38 -34.82 15.42 8.62
CA ARG A 38 -35.06 16.75 9.13
C ARG A 38 -35.12 16.78 10.67
N LYS A 39 -35.71 15.76 11.31
CA LYS A 39 -35.77 15.63 12.77
C LYS A 39 -34.42 15.23 13.36
N LYS A 40 -33.72 14.28 12.75
CA LYS A 40 -32.40 13.77 13.17
C LYS A 40 -31.32 14.85 13.03
N TYR A 41 -31.38 15.66 11.98
CA TYR A 41 -30.37 16.68 11.68
C TYR A 41 -30.70 18.06 12.20
N ARG A 42 -31.84 18.23 12.89
CA ARG A 42 -32.10 19.46 13.63
C ARG A 42 -31.13 19.66 14.80
N ASP A 43 -30.54 18.55 15.29
CA ASP A 43 -29.68 18.52 16.47
C ASP A 43 -28.27 17.92 16.26
N ARG A 44 -27.85 17.50 15.06
CA ARG A 44 -26.52 16.91 14.79
C ARG A 44 -26.00 17.18 13.37
N ILE A 45 -24.69 17.29 13.30
CA ILE A 45 -23.83 17.40 12.12
C ILE A 45 -24.26 16.42 11.00
N ILE A 46 -24.36 16.94 9.78
CA ILE A 46 -24.79 16.21 8.58
C ILE A 46 -23.68 15.22 8.18
N GLU A 47 -23.89 13.93 8.38
CA GLU A 47 -23.17 12.89 7.65
C GLU A 47 -23.82 12.75 6.27
N TYR A 48 -23.09 13.14 5.22
CA TYR A 48 -23.49 12.90 3.84
C TYR A 48 -23.14 11.48 3.45
N THR A 49 -24.13 10.65 3.24
CA THR A 49 -23.96 9.40 2.47
C THR A 49 -24.52 9.65 1.07
N ASP A 50 -23.62 9.82 0.09
CA ASP A 50 -23.96 9.82 -1.33
C ASP A 50 -24.22 8.39 -1.83
N VAL A 51 -25.27 7.75 -1.32
CA VAL A 51 -25.90 6.66 -2.05
C VAL A 51 -27.12 7.28 -2.71
N LEU A 52 -26.95 7.69 -3.96
CA LEU A 52 -28.10 7.93 -4.85
C LEU A 52 -28.83 6.59 -4.98
N PRO A 53 -30.11 6.49 -4.58
CA PRO A 53 -30.89 5.31 -4.93
C PRO A 53 -30.96 5.24 -6.46
N GLU A 54 -30.62 4.06 -7.01
CA GLU A 54 -30.89 3.76 -8.40
C GLU A 54 -32.34 4.16 -8.71
N SER A 55 -32.52 4.89 -9.79
CA SER A 55 -33.83 5.35 -10.26
C SER A 55 -34.77 4.16 -10.38
N VAL A 56 -35.73 4.09 -9.50
CA VAL A 56 -36.89 3.27 -9.70
C VAL A 56 -37.66 3.90 -10.86
N ASP A 57 -37.71 3.18 -11.97
CA ASP A 57 -38.53 3.49 -13.14
C ASP A 57 -40.00 3.69 -12.71
N GLY A 58 -40.35 4.92 -12.52
CA GLY A 58 -41.69 5.39 -12.28
C GLY A 58 -41.81 6.71 -13.01
N SER A 59 -42.27 6.63 -14.24
CA SER A 59 -42.59 7.76 -15.10
C SER A 59 -43.65 8.63 -14.44
N GLU A 60 -43.26 9.49 -13.49
CA GLU A 60 -43.91 10.77 -13.30
C GLU A 60 -43.34 11.65 -14.41
N GLU A 61 -44.17 12.02 -15.38
CA GLU A 61 -43.87 13.08 -16.34
C GLU A 61 -43.69 14.38 -15.56
N TYR A 62 -42.42 14.60 -15.11
CA TYR A 62 -42.01 15.92 -14.66
C TYR A 62 -42.14 16.85 -15.87
N THR A 63 -42.78 17.99 -15.66
CA THR A 63 -42.74 19.04 -16.66
C THR A 63 -41.29 19.44 -16.88
N GLU A 64 -40.94 19.84 -18.12
CA GLU A 64 -39.57 20.26 -18.47
C GLU A 64 -39.06 21.35 -17.50
N GLU A 65 -39.95 22.22 -17.00
CA GLU A 65 -39.63 23.20 -15.95
C GLU A 65 -39.23 22.58 -14.63
N GLU A 66 -39.94 21.56 -14.14
CA GLU A 66 -39.60 20.85 -12.89
C GLU A 66 -38.30 20.10 -12.99
N ARG A 67 -37.99 19.56 -14.16
CA ARG A 67 -36.72 18.88 -14.46
C ARG A 67 -35.56 19.87 -14.45
N LEU A 68 -35.66 20.99 -15.14
CA LEU A 68 -34.66 22.07 -15.13
C LEU A 68 -34.42 22.63 -13.74
N LEU A 69 -35.48 22.89 -12.97
CA LEU A 69 -35.36 23.33 -11.58
C LEU A 69 -34.65 22.28 -10.71
N SER A 70 -34.96 21.01 -10.88
CA SER A 70 -34.30 19.91 -10.16
C SER A 70 -32.80 19.83 -10.48
N GLU A 71 -32.42 20.00 -11.75
CA GLU A 71 -31.04 20.02 -12.22
C GLU A 71 -30.27 21.23 -11.69
N GLU A 72 -30.89 22.42 -11.68
CA GLU A 72 -30.31 23.64 -11.08
C GLU A 72 -30.07 23.48 -9.58
N TYR A 73 -31.05 22.96 -8.85
CA TYR A 73 -30.89 22.68 -7.42
C TYR A 73 -29.79 21.63 -7.14
N ALA A 74 -29.70 20.60 -7.97
CA ALA A 74 -28.64 19.60 -7.87
C ALA A 74 -27.26 20.21 -8.14
N ALA A 75 -27.16 21.12 -9.13
CA ALA A 75 -25.94 21.84 -9.43
C ALA A 75 -25.48 22.74 -8.25
N VAL A 76 -26.41 23.52 -7.67
CA VAL A 76 -26.13 24.36 -6.51
C VAL A 76 -25.70 23.52 -5.30
N ARG A 77 -26.35 22.38 -5.04
CA ARG A 77 -25.95 21.47 -3.96
C ARG A 77 -24.54 20.92 -4.15
N ARG A 78 -24.17 20.55 -5.38
CA ARG A 78 -22.80 20.11 -5.69
C ARG A 78 -21.79 21.22 -5.38
N GLU A 79 -22.06 22.44 -5.78
CA GLU A 79 -21.17 23.57 -5.53
C GLU A 79 -21.07 23.91 -4.01
N ILE A 80 -22.16 23.77 -3.26
CA ILE A 80 -22.10 23.89 -1.79
C ILE A 80 -21.20 22.79 -1.19
N GLY A 81 -21.30 21.55 -1.68
CA GLY A 81 -20.46 20.44 -1.25
C GLY A 81 -18.97 20.64 -1.55
N ARG A 82 -18.65 21.41 -2.59
CA ARG A 82 -17.26 21.78 -2.97
C ARG A 82 -16.66 22.89 -2.10
N LEU A 83 -17.47 23.64 -1.36
CA LEU A 83 -16.96 24.65 -0.46
C LEU A 83 -16.17 24.00 0.69
N VAL A 84 -15.02 24.56 1.06
CA VAL A 84 -14.35 24.18 2.30
C VAL A 84 -15.20 24.53 3.52
N TYR A 85 -15.02 23.79 4.61
CA TYR A 85 -15.85 23.81 5.82
C TYR A 85 -16.24 25.22 6.28
N ILE A 86 -15.30 26.15 6.36
CA ILE A 86 -15.54 27.51 6.87
C ILE A 86 -16.55 28.31 6.06
N TYR A 87 -16.68 28.07 4.76
CA TYR A 87 -17.65 28.68 3.87
C TYR A 87 -18.92 27.85 3.77
N ARG A 88 -18.80 26.55 3.71
CA ARG A 88 -19.93 25.61 3.63
C ARG A 88 -20.82 25.73 4.85
N GLU A 89 -20.25 25.75 6.06
CA GLU A 89 -21.00 25.78 7.29
C GLU A 89 -21.87 27.06 7.42
N VAL A 90 -21.32 28.23 7.14
CA VAL A 90 -22.12 29.49 7.17
C VAL A 90 -23.19 29.51 6.08
N THR A 91 -22.89 28.88 4.90
CA THR A 91 -23.83 28.81 3.78
C THR A 91 -25.01 27.89 4.10
N VAL A 92 -24.74 26.70 4.63
CA VAL A 92 -25.80 25.76 5.03
C VAL A 92 -26.66 26.33 6.13
N ARG A 93 -26.06 26.92 7.18
CA ARG A 93 -26.82 27.55 8.27
C ARG A 93 -27.71 28.68 7.77
N HIS A 94 -27.21 29.52 6.86
CA HIS A 94 -27.95 30.68 6.37
C HIS A 94 -29.05 30.27 5.36
N TYR A 95 -28.69 29.52 4.31
CA TYR A 95 -29.60 29.24 3.19
C TYR A 95 -30.45 27.98 3.35
N VAL A 96 -29.95 26.97 4.07
CA VAL A 96 -30.68 25.71 4.27
C VAL A 96 -31.45 25.72 5.59
N HIS A 97 -30.83 26.21 6.65
CA HIS A 97 -31.47 26.25 7.98
C HIS A 97 -32.18 27.58 8.28
N GLY A 98 -32.01 28.61 7.44
CA GLY A 98 -32.66 29.90 7.59
C GLY A 98 -32.18 30.73 8.80
N HIS A 99 -30.96 30.47 9.31
CA HIS A 99 -30.42 31.20 10.44
C HIS A 99 -30.01 32.62 10.04
N SER A 100 -30.27 33.59 10.90
CA SER A 100 -29.80 34.97 10.73
C SER A 100 -28.28 35.04 10.93
N VAL A 101 -27.63 36.06 10.34
CA VAL A 101 -26.17 36.28 10.48
C VAL A 101 -25.77 36.42 11.94
N GLU A 102 -26.63 37.08 12.77
CA GLU A 102 -26.43 37.24 14.20
C GLU A 102 -26.44 35.91 14.94
N LYS A 103 -27.40 35.04 14.59
CA LYS A 103 -27.50 33.70 15.17
C LYS A 103 -26.28 32.84 14.79
N ILE A 104 -25.86 32.87 13.52
CA ILE A 104 -24.67 32.14 13.05
C ILE A 104 -23.41 32.65 13.77
N ALA A 105 -23.26 33.97 13.92
CA ALA A 105 -22.13 34.57 14.61
C ALA A 105 -22.04 34.11 16.08
N ALA A 106 -23.16 34.07 16.76
CA ALA A 106 -23.27 33.61 18.16
C ALA A 106 -22.96 32.08 18.27
N GLU A 107 -23.56 31.26 17.42
CA GLU A 107 -23.40 29.81 17.44
C GLU A 107 -21.96 29.35 17.08
N MET A 108 -21.29 30.08 16.20
CA MET A 108 -19.93 29.74 15.74
C MET A 108 -18.83 30.51 16.50
N GLY A 109 -19.18 31.40 17.41
CA GLY A 109 -18.19 32.23 18.11
C GLY A 109 -17.42 33.18 17.19
N LEU A 110 -18.04 33.68 16.11
CA LEU A 110 -17.41 34.49 15.09
C LEU A 110 -17.94 35.93 15.10
N PRO A 111 -17.10 36.93 14.76
CA PRO A 111 -17.60 38.30 14.50
C PRO A 111 -18.62 38.31 13.35
N ARG A 112 -19.68 39.12 13.47
CA ARG A 112 -20.70 39.29 12.42
C ARG A 112 -20.08 39.59 11.04
N GLY A 113 -19.07 40.46 11.00
CA GLY A 113 -18.36 40.82 9.77
C GLY A 113 -17.67 39.60 9.09
N THR A 114 -17.14 38.66 9.90
CA THR A 114 -16.54 37.43 9.41
C THR A 114 -17.59 36.50 8.77
N VAL A 115 -18.78 36.39 9.38
CA VAL A 115 -19.88 35.59 8.79
C VAL A 115 -20.32 36.19 7.45
N LEU A 116 -20.50 37.51 7.38
CA LEU A 116 -20.87 38.21 6.14
C LEU A 116 -19.79 38.04 5.04
N SER A 117 -18.52 38.18 5.39
CA SER A 117 -17.40 37.97 4.46
C SER A 117 -17.36 36.52 3.94
N ARG A 118 -17.54 35.54 4.83
CA ARG A 118 -17.60 34.13 4.45
C ARG A 118 -18.78 33.82 3.53
N LEU A 119 -19.95 34.34 3.80
CA LEU A 119 -21.13 34.21 2.93
C LEU A 119 -20.91 34.85 1.55
N SER A 120 -20.25 36.02 1.50
CA SER A 120 -19.91 36.69 0.26
C SER A 120 -18.94 35.84 -0.58
N SER A 121 -17.86 35.34 0.03
CA SER A 121 -16.90 34.47 -0.61
C SER A 121 -17.53 33.16 -1.10
N ALA A 122 -18.40 32.54 -0.29
CA ALA A 122 -19.13 31.35 -0.68
C ALA A 122 -20.00 31.57 -1.93
N ARG A 123 -20.77 32.68 -1.97
CA ARG A 123 -21.59 33.02 -3.17
C ARG A 123 -20.74 33.18 -4.42
N THR A 124 -19.60 33.85 -4.30
CA THR A 124 -18.67 34.03 -5.43
C THR A 124 -18.17 32.69 -5.92
N GLN A 125 -17.72 31.82 -5.02
CA GLN A 125 -17.23 30.49 -5.36
C GLN A 125 -18.31 29.60 -6.00
N ILE A 126 -19.53 29.59 -5.46
CA ILE A 126 -20.67 28.84 -6.05
C ILE A 126 -20.97 29.37 -7.46
N LYS A 127 -21.03 30.70 -7.64
CA LYS A 127 -21.31 31.31 -8.93
C LYS A 127 -20.23 31.00 -9.99
N GLU A 128 -18.97 31.00 -9.57
CA GLU A 128 -17.85 30.61 -10.44
C GLU A 128 -17.90 29.13 -10.78
N GLY A 129 -18.21 28.26 -9.80
CA GLY A 129 -18.37 26.83 -10.01
C GLY A 129 -19.49 26.50 -10.99
N LEU A 130 -20.66 27.12 -10.85
CA LEU A 130 -21.78 26.95 -11.77
C LEU A 130 -21.45 27.40 -13.20
N LYS A 131 -20.68 28.48 -13.37
CA LYS A 131 -20.20 28.92 -14.69
C LYS A 131 -19.16 28.00 -15.31
N SER A 132 -18.32 27.37 -14.49
CA SER A 132 -17.29 26.45 -14.96
C SER A 132 -17.84 25.08 -15.36
N MET A 133 -19.03 24.69 -14.88
CA MET A 133 -19.71 23.45 -15.29
C MET A 133 -19.94 23.38 -16.81
N GLU A 134 -20.12 24.51 -17.49
CA GLU A 134 -20.21 24.56 -18.96
C GLU A 134 -18.85 24.22 -19.66
N LYS A 135 -17.73 24.26 -18.93
CA LYS A 135 -16.38 24.02 -19.46
C LYS A 135 -15.77 22.67 -19.08
N TYR A 136 -16.43 21.87 -18.26
CA TYR A 136 -15.95 20.52 -17.93
C TYR A 136 -16.15 19.57 -19.12
N SER A 137 -15.33 19.74 -20.17
CA SER A 137 -15.02 18.65 -21.07
C SER A 137 -14.16 17.65 -20.30
N LYS A 138 -14.61 16.44 -20.21
CA LYS A 138 -13.96 15.13 -20.01
C LYS A 138 -12.42 15.07 -19.83
N ALA A 139 -11.78 15.97 -19.11
CA ALA A 139 -10.47 15.69 -18.53
C ALA A 139 -10.73 14.82 -17.30
N SER A 140 -10.94 13.54 -17.53
CA SER A 140 -11.10 12.57 -16.47
C SER A 140 -9.77 12.49 -15.71
N TYR A 141 -9.79 12.85 -14.42
CA TYR A 141 -8.71 12.49 -13.53
C TYR A 141 -8.62 10.95 -13.52
N GLU A 142 -7.45 10.43 -13.86
CA GLU A 142 -7.19 8.99 -13.77
C GLU A 142 -6.70 8.68 -12.36
N PRO A 143 -7.54 8.02 -11.54
CA PRO A 143 -7.16 7.68 -10.17
C PRO A 143 -5.97 6.74 -10.16
N LYS A 144 -5.00 7.04 -9.32
CA LYS A 144 -3.86 6.18 -9.03
C LYS A 144 -4.24 5.19 -7.93
N THR A 145 -3.60 4.03 -7.96
CA THR A 145 -3.56 3.11 -6.83
C THR A 145 -2.15 3.08 -6.24
N GLY A 146 -1.97 2.57 -5.04
CA GLY A 146 -0.65 2.59 -4.43
C GLY A 146 -0.55 1.76 -3.16
N ASN A 147 0.70 1.51 -2.77
CA ASN A 147 1.04 0.84 -1.53
C ASN A 147 2.03 1.68 -0.72
N ILE A 148 1.82 1.71 0.60
CA ILE A 148 2.73 2.36 1.52
C ILE A 148 3.70 1.35 2.11
N GLY A 149 4.98 1.71 2.13
CA GLY A 149 6.05 1.01 2.84
C GLY A 149 6.68 1.91 3.89
N ILE A 150 7.38 1.32 4.85
CA ILE A 150 8.12 2.07 5.87
C ILE A 150 9.55 1.58 6.03
N MET A 151 10.42 2.49 6.41
CA MET A 151 11.68 2.21 7.06
C MET A 151 11.52 2.53 8.55
N GLY A 152 11.82 1.58 9.41
CA GLY A 152 11.61 1.69 10.86
C GLY A 152 10.54 0.74 11.39
N SER A 153 9.83 1.14 12.42
CA SER A 153 8.77 0.35 13.08
C SER A 153 7.44 1.10 13.05
N GLY A 154 6.37 0.40 12.67
CA GLY A 154 5.01 0.94 12.72
C GLY A 154 4.54 1.18 14.14
N GLY A 155 3.51 2.02 14.29
CA GLY A 155 2.94 2.38 15.57
C GLY A 155 1.97 1.34 16.13
N ILE A 156 1.55 1.53 17.35
CA ILE A 156 0.62 0.64 18.08
C ILE A 156 -0.76 0.62 17.40
N GLY A 157 -1.19 1.75 16.83
CA GLY A 157 -2.44 1.88 16.06
C GLY A 157 -2.38 1.31 14.64
N GLY A 158 -1.23 0.79 14.22
CA GLY A 158 -1.00 0.27 12.87
C GLY A 158 -0.65 1.36 11.85
N GLU A 159 -0.30 2.56 12.31
CA GLU A 159 0.17 3.64 11.43
C GLU A 159 1.59 3.33 10.88
N PRO A 160 1.88 3.77 9.66
CA PRO A 160 1.02 4.54 8.75
C PRO A 160 0.05 3.71 7.90
N PHE A 161 0.08 2.37 8.00
CA PHE A 161 -0.72 1.49 7.14
C PHE A 161 -2.23 1.67 7.36
N SER A 162 -2.66 1.93 8.58
CA SER A 162 -4.07 2.18 8.93
C SER A 162 -4.61 3.51 8.38
N LEU A 163 -3.73 4.44 7.99
CA LEU A 163 -4.12 5.75 7.46
C LEU A 163 -4.54 5.69 5.99
N ILE A 164 -4.16 4.63 5.27
CA ILE A 164 -4.49 4.43 3.86
C ILE A 164 -5.43 3.23 3.75
N SER A 165 -6.72 3.51 3.62
CA SER A 165 -7.77 2.51 3.53
C SER A 165 -8.30 2.31 2.10
N SER A 166 -8.03 3.25 1.21
CA SER A 166 -8.52 3.24 -0.17
C SER A 166 -7.62 4.05 -1.11
N ASP A 167 -7.91 3.99 -2.40
CA ASP A 167 -7.24 4.80 -3.40
C ASP A 167 -7.48 6.31 -3.22
N ILE A 168 -8.47 6.72 -2.43
CA ILE A 168 -8.74 8.15 -2.18
C ILE A 168 -7.58 8.79 -1.42
N GLU A 169 -7.13 8.17 -0.33
CA GLU A 169 -5.98 8.66 0.44
C GLU A 169 -4.69 8.64 -0.38
N VAL A 170 -4.49 7.61 -1.23
CA VAL A 170 -3.36 7.55 -2.17
C VAL A 170 -3.36 8.77 -3.09
N ASN A 171 -4.52 9.13 -3.66
CA ASN A 171 -4.64 10.25 -4.58
C ASN A 171 -4.52 11.62 -3.89
N ILE A 172 -5.03 11.76 -2.66
CA ILE A 172 -4.80 12.96 -1.84
C ILE A 172 -3.30 13.19 -1.64
N LEU A 173 -2.57 12.15 -1.22
CA LEU A 173 -1.11 12.21 -1.02
C LEU A 173 -0.38 12.50 -2.32
N PHE A 174 -0.75 11.88 -3.42
CA PHE A 174 -0.14 12.09 -4.73
C PHE A 174 -0.29 13.53 -5.23
N ILE A 175 -1.50 14.12 -5.11
CA ILE A 175 -1.80 15.48 -5.56
C ILE A 175 -1.02 16.51 -4.72
N ALA A 176 -0.96 16.30 -3.40
CA ALA A 176 -0.30 17.21 -2.47
C ALA A 176 1.23 17.00 -2.34
N TYR A 177 1.82 16.13 -3.18
CA TYR A 177 3.23 15.75 -3.04
C TYR A 177 4.21 16.82 -3.53
N LYS A 178 3.99 17.35 -4.73
CA LYS A 178 4.97 18.28 -5.32
C LYS A 178 5.02 19.63 -4.65
N ASN A 179 3.85 20.17 -4.30
CA ASN A 179 3.69 21.47 -3.69
C ASN A 179 2.54 21.44 -2.67
N PRO A 180 2.55 22.29 -1.64
CA PRO A 180 1.40 22.51 -0.80
C PRO A 180 0.20 23.01 -1.62
N VAL A 181 -0.97 22.39 -1.43
CA VAL A 181 -2.20 22.69 -2.16
C VAL A 181 -3.37 22.93 -1.21
N SER A 182 -4.42 23.60 -1.66
CA SER A 182 -5.64 23.72 -0.86
C SER A 182 -6.49 22.46 -0.93
N VAL A 183 -7.31 22.22 0.08
CA VAL A 183 -8.30 21.11 0.07
C VAL A 183 -9.22 21.24 -1.13
N ARG A 184 -9.54 22.48 -1.55
CA ARG A 184 -10.33 22.74 -2.73
C ARG A 184 -9.66 22.28 -4.02
N ASP A 185 -8.35 22.53 -4.19
CA ASP A 185 -7.63 22.09 -5.39
C ASP A 185 -7.58 20.58 -5.49
N ILE A 186 -7.45 19.88 -4.35
CA ILE A 186 -7.54 18.41 -4.29
C ILE A 186 -8.95 17.96 -4.71
N ALA A 187 -9.98 18.59 -4.15
CA ALA A 187 -11.38 18.29 -4.43
C ALA A 187 -11.73 18.50 -5.92
N ASP A 188 -11.30 19.63 -6.47
CA ASP A 188 -11.52 19.96 -7.89
C ASP A 188 -10.76 19.00 -8.82
N THR A 189 -9.52 18.62 -8.47
CA THR A 189 -8.72 17.65 -9.23
C THR A 189 -9.36 16.27 -9.23
N MET A 190 -9.82 15.79 -8.06
CA MET A 190 -10.42 14.46 -7.92
C MET A 190 -11.90 14.42 -8.35
N GLY A 191 -12.53 15.57 -8.59
CA GLY A 191 -13.96 15.65 -8.85
C GLY A 191 -14.83 15.29 -7.63
N MET A 192 -14.29 15.41 -6.41
CA MET A 192 -14.95 15.02 -5.15
C MET A 192 -15.32 16.24 -4.30
N PRO A 193 -16.41 16.20 -3.51
CA PRO A 193 -16.74 17.27 -2.57
C PRO A 193 -15.69 17.45 -1.48
N CYS A 194 -15.33 18.69 -1.14
CA CYS A 194 -14.43 18.99 0.00
C CYS A 194 -14.89 18.33 1.31
N ALA A 195 -16.20 18.29 1.54
CA ALA A 195 -16.79 17.68 2.74
C ALA A 195 -16.38 16.20 2.92
N TYR A 196 -16.11 15.52 1.83
CA TYR A 196 -15.71 14.11 1.85
C TYR A 196 -14.22 13.96 2.13
N LEU A 197 -13.41 14.88 1.60
CA LEU A 197 -11.96 14.83 1.70
C LEU A 197 -11.41 15.39 3.02
N GLU A 198 -12.10 16.38 3.60
CA GLU A 198 -11.64 17.04 4.83
C GLU A 198 -11.36 16.07 5.99
N PRO A 199 -12.27 15.13 6.36
CA PRO A 199 -11.99 14.17 7.43
C PRO A 199 -10.82 13.24 7.12
N LEU A 200 -10.64 12.86 5.85
CA LEU A 200 -9.53 12.01 5.42
C LEU A 200 -8.19 12.77 5.51
N ILE A 201 -8.18 14.02 5.05
CA ILE A 201 -7.01 14.89 5.12
C ILE A 201 -6.65 15.17 6.59
N ASP A 202 -7.64 15.47 7.46
CA ASP A 202 -7.38 15.70 8.87
C ASP A 202 -6.79 14.45 9.55
N ARG A 203 -7.25 13.25 9.18
CA ARG A 203 -6.67 11.98 9.64
C ARG A 203 -5.23 11.80 9.15
N LEU A 204 -4.95 12.08 7.88
CA LEU A 204 -3.60 12.01 7.32
C LEU A 204 -2.65 13.03 7.96
N VAL A 205 -3.15 14.23 8.30
CA VAL A 205 -2.38 15.25 9.02
C VAL A 205 -2.11 14.83 10.45
N SER A 206 -3.11 14.32 11.16
CA SER A 206 -2.96 13.85 12.54
C SER A 206 -2.02 12.66 12.66
N GLY A 207 -2.02 11.76 11.66
CA GLY A 207 -1.12 10.62 11.56
C GLY A 207 0.22 10.95 10.90
N GLU A 208 0.49 12.22 10.62
CA GLU A 208 1.76 12.74 10.09
C GLU A 208 2.21 12.21 8.72
N LEU A 209 1.30 11.64 7.91
CA LEU A 209 1.55 11.42 6.49
C LEU A 209 1.41 12.71 5.67
N MET A 210 0.68 13.69 6.21
CA MET A 210 0.57 15.04 5.67
C MET A 210 0.94 16.10 6.70
N GLY A 211 1.27 17.28 6.22
CA GLY A 211 1.45 18.48 7.01
C GLY A 211 0.53 19.61 6.55
N LYS A 212 0.42 20.65 7.37
CA LYS A 212 -0.40 21.84 7.08
C LYS A 212 0.43 23.10 7.28
N THR A 213 0.41 23.99 6.31
CA THR A 213 1.06 25.31 6.41
C THR A 213 0.28 26.26 7.29
N ALA A 214 0.89 27.34 7.77
CA ALA A 214 0.19 28.41 8.49
C ALA A 214 -0.96 29.01 7.67
N GLY A 215 -0.86 29.02 6.34
CA GLY A 215 -1.92 29.47 5.42
C GLY A 215 -3.03 28.46 5.15
N GLY A 216 -2.98 27.28 5.78
CA GLY A 216 -4.00 26.24 5.63
C GLY A 216 -3.86 25.34 4.41
N LEU A 217 -2.80 25.47 3.61
CA LEU A 217 -2.46 24.53 2.55
C LEU A 217 -1.94 23.22 3.15
N VAL A 218 -2.22 22.10 2.50
CA VAL A 218 -1.76 20.76 2.91
C VAL A 218 -0.69 20.22 1.97
N TYR A 219 0.22 19.43 2.51
CA TYR A 219 1.32 18.83 1.75
C TYR A 219 1.65 17.43 2.28
N THR A 220 2.16 16.58 1.43
CA THR A 220 2.52 15.20 1.75
C THR A 220 3.90 15.15 2.37
N ARG A 221 4.05 14.47 3.52
CA ARG A 221 5.32 14.30 4.24
C ARG A 221 6.05 13.01 3.88
N CYS A 222 5.34 12.01 3.35
CA CYS A 222 5.99 10.78 2.88
C CYS A 222 6.56 10.95 1.47
N PHE A 223 7.58 10.17 1.15
CA PHE A 223 8.09 10.09 -0.22
C PHE A 223 7.03 9.43 -1.13
N VAL A 224 6.77 10.03 -2.30
CA VAL A 224 5.88 9.46 -3.31
C VAL A 224 6.67 9.20 -4.57
N CYS A 225 6.72 7.94 -4.98
CA CYS A 225 7.35 7.53 -6.22
C CYS A 225 6.35 6.81 -7.12
N ARG A 226 6.48 7.02 -8.42
CA ARG A 226 5.77 6.25 -9.41
C ARG A 226 6.49 4.93 -9.61
N TYR A 227 5.77 3.94 -10.10
CA TYR A 227 6.33 2.63 -10.38
C TYR A 227 7.59 2.72 -11.26
N GLU A 228 7.55 3.51 -12.34
CA GLU A 228 8.67 3.70 -13.26
C GLU A 228 9.87 4.39 -12.59
N ASP A 229 9.60 5.22 -11.58
CA ASP A 229 10.65 5.93 -10.83
C ASP A 229 11.36 4.99 -9.84
N SER A 230 10.70 3.90 -9.41
CA SER A 230 11.24 2.96 -8.41
C SER A 230 12.42 2.13 -8.90
N PHE A 231 12.54 1.94 -10.21
CA PHE A 231 13.56 1.05 -10.79
C PHE A 231 14.69 1.78 -11.52
N GLY A 232 14.57 3.09 -11.71
CA GLY A 232 15.57 3.89 -12.41
C GLY A 232 15.64 3.59 -13.91
N ASP A 233 16.85 3.70 -14.46
CA ASP A 233 17.13 3.31 -15.85
C ASP A 233 17.39 1.79 -15.90
N ILE A 234 16.36 1.02 -16.14
CA ILE A 234 16.44 -0.46 -16.23
C ILE A 234 17.43 -0.91 -17.30
N PRO A 235 17.41 -0.40 -18.54
CA PRO A 235 18.38 -0.81 -19.56
C PRO A 235 19.85 -0.60 -19.16
N ALA A 236 20.16 0.49 -18.50
CA ALA A 236 21.51 0.76 -18.01
C ALA A 236 21.91 -0.23 -16.90
N GLN A 237 20.98 -0.54 -15.98
CA GLN A 237 21.21 -1.52 -14.92
C GLN A 237 21.39 -2.93 -15.47
N GLU A 238 20.59 -3.34 -16.47
CA GLU A 238 20.72 -4.62 -17.17
C GLU A 238 22.07 -4.72 -17.90
N ALA A 239 22.50 -3.66 -18.57
CA ALA A 239 23.78 -3.65 -19.28
C ALA A 239 24.98 -3.83 -18.32
N VAL A 240 24.97 -3.16 -17.17
CA VAL A 240 25.99 -3.34 -16.13
C VAL A 240 25.91 -4.76 -15.57
N ALA A 241 24.73 -5.26 -15.27
CA ALA A 241 24.52 -6.61 -14.74
C ALA A 241 25.07 -7.68 -15.71
N ALA A 242 24.70 -7.62 -16.98
CA ALA A 242 25.15 -8.57 -18.00
C ALA A 242 26.68 -8.55 -18.19
N LYS A 243 27.28 -7.35 -18.20
CA LYS A 243 28.73 -7.16 -18.35
C LYS A 243 29.50 -7.78 -17.19
N TYR A 244 29.04 -7.59 -15.97
CA TYR A 244 29.77 -7.99 -14.76
C TYR A 244 29.35 -9.36 -14.20
N ALA A 245 28.35 -10.03 -14.77
CA ALA A 245 27.87 -11.32 -14.26
C ALA A 245 28.97 -12.37 -14.08
N PRO A 246 29.90 -12.58 -15.04
CA PRO A 246 30.99 -13.55 -14.86
C PRO A 246 31.92 -13.20 -13.70
N ALA A 247 32.29 -11.93 -13.54
CA ALA A 247 33.20 -11.48 -12.48
C ALA A 247 32.53 -11.57 -11.11
N VAL A 248 31.28 -11.16 -11.02
CA VAL A 248 30.45 -11.25 -9.79
C VAL A 248 30.30 -12.70 -9.37
N TRP A 249 29.92 -13.58 -10.31
CA TRP A 249 29.78 -14.99 -9.99
C TRP A 249 31.09 -15.62 -9.56
N SER A 250 32.20 -15.33 -10.25
CA SER A 250 33.52 -15.81 -9.87
C SER A 250 33.93 -15.39 -8.46
N ALA A 251 33.63 -14.14 -8.07
CA ALA A 251 33.89 -13.64 -6.71
C ALA A 251 33.09 -14.41 -5.65
N VAL A 252 31.82 -14.68 -5.93
CA VAL A 252 30.96 -15.50 -5.05
C VAL A 252 31.50 -16.93 -5.02
N TRP A 253 31.62 -17.57 -6.17
CA TRP A 253 31.97 -18.99 -6.26
C TRP A 253 33.29 -19.32 -5.54
N ARG A 254 34.32 -18.52 -5.74
CA ARG A 254 35.62 -18.68 -5.08
C ARG A 254 35.53 -18.79 -3.56
N ARG A 255 34.58 -18.07 -2.95
CA ARG A 255 34.37 -18.04 -1.50
C ARG A 255 33.46 -19.15 -0.99
N PHE A 256 32.53 -19.60 -1.84
CA PHE A 256 31.52 -20.58 -1.45
C PHE A 256 31.87 -22.02 -1.86
N GLU A 257 32.73 -22.21 -2.88
CA GLU A 257 33.14 -23.53 -3.35
C GLU A 257 33.63 -24.47 -2.25
N PRO A 258 34.47 -24.03 -1.27
CA PRO A 258 34.91 -24.91 -0.18
C PRO A 258 33.75 -25.38 0.73
N LEU A 259 32.66 -24.62 0.82
CA LEU A 259 31.49 -24.97 1.63
C LEU A 259 30.60 -26.00 0.93
N THR A 260 30.77 -26.22 -0.38
CA THR A 260 29.99 -27.20 -1.15
C THR A 260 30.34 -28.65 -0.80
N GLU A 261 31.49 -28.86 -0.19
CA GLU A 261 31.94 -30.18 0.29
C GLU A 261 31.35 -30.56 1.66
N THR A 262 30.68 -29.65 2.34
CA THR A 262 29.99 -29.94 3.61
C THR A 262 28.90 -30.98 3.39
N SER A 263 28.70 -31.88 4.35
CA SER A 263 27.75 -32.99 4.23
C SER A 263 26.31 -32.50 4.01
N SER A 264 25.92 -31.40 4.65
CA SER A 264 24.61 -30.78 4.50
C SER A 264 24.41 -30.18 3.12
N PHE A 265 25.38 -29.46 2.58
CA PHE A 265 25.28 -28.90 1.23
C PHE A 265 25.27 -30.00 0.18
N ALA A 266 26.15 -31.02 0.32
CA ALA A 266 26.19 -32.16 -0.59
C ALA A 266 24.86 -32.93 -0.68
N ALA A 267 24.15 -33.04 0.45
CA ALA A 267 22.84 -33.70 0.53
C ALA A 267 21.68 -32.88 -0.04
N MET A 268 21.86 -31.58 -0.36
CA MET A 268 20.83 -30.74 -0.95
C MET A 268 20.48 -31.14 -2.38
N THR A 269 19.20 -30.93 -2.75
CA THR A 269 18.78 -31.01 -4.15
C THR A 269 19.40 -29.88 -4.97
N GLU A 270 19.39 -30.03 -6.30
CA GLU A 270 19.89 -28.99 -7.22
C GLU A 270 19.13 -27.64 -6.99
N ASN A 271 17.81 -27.71 -6.76
CA ASN A 271 16.99 -26.54 -6.48
C ASN A 271 17.38 -25.86 -5.15
N GLN A 272 17.62 -26.64 -4.09
CA GLN A 272 18.07 -26.12 -2.81
C GLN A 272 19.45 -25.44 -2.91
N LYS A 273 20.39 -26.04 -3.65
CA LYS A 273 21.72 -25.47 -3.90
C LYS A 273 21.60 -24.15 -4.67
N ALA A 274 20.83 -24.14 -5.75
CA ALA A 274 20.58 -22.95 -6.55
C ALA A 274 19.95 -21.82 -5.72
N THR A 275 18.92 -22.14 -4.95
CA THR A 275 18.23 -21.19 -4.05
C THR A 275 19.22 -20.57 -3.06
N LEU A 276 20.02 -21.38 -2.38
CA LEU A 276 20.97 -20.89 -1.38
C LEU A 276 22.00 -19.94 -1.99
N MET A 277 22.57 -20.32 -3.14
CA MET A 277 23.56 -19.52 -3.84
C MET A 277 22.98 -18.19 -4.35
N LEU A 278 21.77 -18.19 -4.91
CA LEU A 278 21.09 -16.97 -5.34
C LEU A 278 20.80 -16.04 -4.16
N LEU A 279 20.33 -16.58 -3.04
CA LEU A 279 20.03 -15.79 -1.84
C LEU A 279 21.27 -15.11 -1.26
N TYR A 280 22.37 -15.85 -1.12
CA TYR A 280 23.62 -15.25 -0.65
C TYR A 280 24.16 -14.22 -1.63
N THR A 281 24.16 -14.53 -2.94
CA THR A 281 24.57 -13.57 -3.97
C THR A 281 23.73 -12.30 -3.89
N ARG A 282 22.39 -12.42 -3.75
CA ARG A 282 21.51 -11.27 -3.57
C ARG A 282 21.83 -10.47 -2.32
N HIS A 283 22.06 -11.15 -1.19
CA HIS A 283 22.39 -10.49 0.07
C HIS A 283 23.69 -9.66 -0.05
N ILE A 284 24.71 -10.24 -0.67
CA ILE A 284 25.99 -9.56 -0.93
C ILE A 284 25.77 -8.35 -1.85
N LEU A 285 25.07 -8.54 -2.98
CA LEU A 285 24.73 -7.46 -3.92
C LEU A 285 23.98 -6.33 -3.24
N GLY A 286 23.02 -6.66 -2.37
CA GLY A 286 22.26 -5.66 -1.63
C GLY A 286 23.13 -4.74 -0.77
N LYS A 287 24.21 -5.28 -0.18
CA LYS A 287 25.19 -4.49 0.57
C LYS A 287 26.06 -3.60 -0.34
N VAL A 288 26.46 -4.11 -1.49
CA VAL A 288 27.25 -3.34 -2.47
C VAL A 288 26.41 -2.22 -3.08
N VAL A 289 25.16 -2.50 -3.43
CA VAL A 289 24.17 -1.49 -3.89
C VAL A 289 23.99 -0.39 -2.84
N ARG A 290 23.81 -0.77 -1.58
CA ARG A 290 23.67 0.20 -0.48
C ARG A 290 24.90 1.10 -0.34
N ALA A 291 26.10 0.51 -0.48
CA ALA A 291 27.34 1.27 -0.47
C ALA A 291 27.47 2.22 -1.67
N ALA A 292 26.99 1.81 -2.85
CA ALA A 292 26.98 2.65 -4.03
C ALA A 292 26.00 3.82 -3.93
N LEU A 293 24.84 3.61 -3.32
CA LEU A 293 23.86 4.65 -3.03
C LEU A 293 24.38 5.70 -2.02
N GLY A 294 25.44 5.39 -1.28
CA GLY A 294 25.99 6.31 -0.27
C GLY A 294 25.07 6.54 0.92
N THR A 295 23.95 5.81 0.99
CA THR A 295 22.99 5.92 2.09
C THR A 295 23.51 5.14 3.29
N GLU A 296 24.13 5.85 4.21
CA GLU A 296 24.35 5.32 5.54
C GLU A 296 22.99 5.33 6.27
N VAL A 297 22.22 4.26 6.08
CA VAL A 297 20.88 4.10 6.70
C VAL A 297 20.93 4.33 8.21
N ASP A 298 22.03 3.97 8.83
CA ASP A 298 22.26 4.12 10.28
C ASP A 298 22.41 5.58 10.74
N LYS A 299 22.56 6.53 9.81
CA LYS A 299 22.68 7.99 10.09
C LYS A 299 21.39 8.75 9.83
N ILE A 300 20.33 8.09 9.37
CA ILE A 300 19.06 8.75 9.09
C ILE A 300 18.29 8.86 10.39
N GLU A 301 17.96 10.08 10.77
CA GLU A 301 17.07 10.33 11.89
C GLU A 301 15.64 9.95 11.48
N ILE A 302 15.16 8.83 12.02
CA ILE A 302 13.79 8.39 11.83
C ILE A 302 12.93 9.05 12.91
N PRO A 303 11.94 9.89 12.55
CA PRO A 303 11.15 10.62 13.53
C PRO A 303 10.22 9.71 14.33
N ASP A 304 10.01 10.06 15.60
CA ASP A 304 8.96 9.49 16.43
C ASP A 304 7.59 9.98 15.93
N ARG A 305 6.58 9.11 16.01
CA ARG A 305 5.23 9.35 15.52
C ARG A 305 4.21 9.35 16.65
N PRO A 306 3.03 9.99 16.45
CA PRO A 306 2.03 10.15 17.51
C PRO A 306 1.53 8.84 18.13
N ASP A 307 1.50 7.74 17.36
CA ASP A 307 1.05 6.42 17.81
C ASP A 307 2.18 5.53 18.35
N ALA A 308 3.28 6.15 18.81
CA ALA A 308 4.49 5.49 19.27
C ALA A 308 5.26 4.71 18.19
N GLY A 309 4.93 4.92 16.92
CA GLY A 309 5.72 4.45 15.79
C GLY A 309 7.01 5.27 15.62
N LYS A 310 7.96 4.71 14.88
CA LYS A 310 9.18 5.39 14.47
C LYS A 310 9.48 5.01 13.03
N TRP A 311 9.08 5.88 12.08
CA TRP A 311 9.14 5.50 10.68
C TRP A 311 9.33 6.69 9.72
N LEU A 312 9.96 6.39 8.58
CA LEU A 312 9.87 7.13 7.34
C LEU A 312 9.02 6.33 6.36
N ALA A 313 8.03 6.97 5.74
CA ALA A 313 7.12 6.31 4.83
C ALA A 313 7.44 6.63 3.38
N SER A 314 7.25 5.62 2.51
CA SER A 314 7.25 5.77 1.06
C SER A 314 5.96 5.21 0.47
N LEU A 315 5.34 5.97 -0.44
CA LEU A 315 4.13 5.61 -1.16
C LEU A 315 4.50 5.30 -2.62
N SER A 316 4.45 4.04 -3.00
CA SER A 316 4.56 3.64 -4.40
C SER A 316 3.22 3.81 -5.08
N VAL A 317 3.21 4.56 -6.20
CA VAL A 317 1.99 4.92 -6.93
C VAL A 317 2.07 4.41 -8.36
N TYR A 318 0.99 3.81 -8.85
CA TYR A 318 0.89 3.22 -10.17
C TYR A 318 -0.49 3.42 -10.80
N GLU A 319 -0.58 3.23 -12.12
CA GLU A 319 -1.83 3.27 -12.85
C GLU A 319 -2.72 2.08 -12.48
N ARG A 320 -4.02 2.30 -12.47
CA ARG A 320 -4.98 1.25 -12.14
C ARG A 320 -4.88 0.10 -13.14
N GLY A 321 -4.58 -1.10 -12.64
CA GLY A 321 -4.37 -2.30 -13.47
C GLY A 321 -2.93 -2.52 -13.92
N GLN A 322 -2.00 -1.62 -13.62
CA GLN A 322 -0.57 -1.73 -13.92
C GLN A 322 0.18 -2.64 -12.94
N TRP A 323 -0.47 -3.01 -11.82
CA TRP A 323 0.08 -3.96 -10.86
C TRP A 323 0.11 -5.36 -11.46
N LYS A 324 1.19 -5.65 -12.15
CA LYS A 324 1.66 -7.02 -12.36
C LYS A 324 3.05 -7.07 -11.79
N SER A 325 3.36 -8.12 -11.02
CA SER A 325 4.74 -8.40 -10.63
C SER A 325 5.55 -8.49 -11.93
N GLU A 326 6.27 -7.43 -12.21
CA GLU A 326 7.15 -7.40 -13.36
C GLU A 326 8.47 -8.05 -12.97
N LYS A 327 9.29 -8.35 -13.99
CA LYS A 327 10.60 -9.00 -13.87
C LYS A 327 11.47 -8.46 -12.71
N TYR A 328 11.28 -7.20 -12.31
CA TYR A 328 12.11 -6.52 -11.30
C TYR A 328 11.37 -6.19 -10.00
N ASP A 329 10.11 -6.57 -9.88
CA ASP A 329 9.36 -6.38 -8.63
C ASP A 329 9.93 -7.32 -7.56
N VAL A 330 10.83 -6.78 -6.78
CA VAL A 330 11.52 -7.47 -5.70
C VAL A 330 11.22 -6.74 -4.41
N SER A 331 10.33 -7.27 -3.62
CA SER A 331 10.23 -6.83 -2.23
C SER A 331 11.55 -7.17 -1.50
N GLY A 332 11.97 -6.28 -0.61
CA GLY A 332 13.17 -6.52 0.20
C GLY A 332 13.07 -7.83 0.98
N PRO A 333 14.17 -8.38 1.53
CA PRO A 333 14.13 -9.60 2.28
C PRO A 333 13.22 -9.42 3.50
N VAL A 334 12.15 -10.18 3.57
CA VAL A 334 11.38 -10.30 4.79
C VAL A 334 12.16 -11.24 5.70
N ILE A 335 13.04 -10.68 6.53
CA ILE A 335 13.72 -11.45 7.56
C ILE A 335 12.73 -11.68 8.68
N VAL A 336 12.15 -12.86 8.72
CA VAL A 336 11.34 -13.29 9.84
C VAL A 336 12.23 -14.05 10.82
N SER A 337 12.85 -13.34 11.73
CA SER A 337 13.49 -14.03 12.86
C SER A 337 12.43 -14.34 13.90
N TYR A 338 12.17 -15.59 14.09
CA TYR A 338 11.29 -16.11 15.11
C TYR A 338 12.09 -17.00 16.07
N SER A 339 12.12 -16.67 17.36
CA SER A 339 12.58 -17.57 18.39
C SER A 339 11.39 -17.93 19.27
N GLU A 340 10.87 -19.12 19.15
CA GLU A 340 9.89 -19.64 20.08
C GLU A 340 10.41 -20.89 20.78
N ASN A 341 10.17 -20.93 22.10
CA ASN A 341 10.38 -22.09 22.95
C ASN A 341 9.19 -23.07 22.84
N SER A 342 8.80 -23.43 21.64
CA SER A 342 7.79 -24.46 21.44
C SER A 342 8.40 -25.63 20.70
N GLY A 343 8.77 -26.64 21.42
CA GLY A 343 9.55 -27.74 20.87
C GLY A 343 11.06 -27.42 20.90
N LYS A 344 11.83 -28.34 20.47
CA LYS A 344 13.28 -28.40 20.62
C LYS A 344 14.05 -27.73 19.49
N THR A 345 13.38 -26.95 18.62
CA THR A 345 14.03 -26.37 17.44
C THR A 345 13.78 -24.87 17.37
N LYS A 346 14.86 -24.09 17.43
CA LYS A 346 14.85 -22.67 17.03
C LYS A 346 15.00 -22.60 15.51
N CYS A 347 14.11 -21.87 14.84
CA CYS A 347 14.14 -21.72 13.40
C CYS A 347 14.02 -20.25 13.01
N ARG A 348 14.79 -19.84 11.99
CA ARG A 348 14.67 -18.55 11.29
C ARG A 348 14.41 -18.81 9.84
N MET A 349 13.58 -17.99 9.22
CA MET A 349 13.31 -18.03 7.80
C MET A 349 13.83 -16.75 7.14
N TYR A 350 14.48 -16.92 6.02
CA TYR A 350 14.83 -15.84 5.10
C TYR A 350 13.98 -16.05 3.85
N ASP A 351 13.16 -15.08 3.55
CA ASP A 351 12.30 -15.08 2.36
C ASP A 351 12.54 -13.82 1.56
N CYS A 352 12.68 -13.97 0.26
CA CYS A 352 12.85 -12.89 -0.66
C CYS A 352 11.94 -13.11 -1.86
N GLN A 353 10.95 -12.27 -1.99
CA GLN A 353 10.15 -12.23 -3.22
C GLN A 353 11.03 -11.89 -4.41
N SER A 354 10.88 -12.64 -5.48
CA SER A 354 11.58 -12.37 -6.72
C SER A 354 10.94 -13.11 -7.89
N VAL A 355 11.34 -12.74 -9.09
CA VAL A 355 10.98 -13.44 -10.32
C VAL A 355 11.39 -14.93 -10.32
N PHE A 356 12.32 -15.34 -9.46
CA PHE A 356 12.75 -16.74 -9.33
C PHE A 356 11.73 -17.63 -8.64
N GLY A 357 10.84 -17.08 -7.84
CA GLY A 357 9.72 -17.77 -7.21
C GLY A 357 9.05 -16.88 -6.16
N ASP A 358 7.75 -16.82 -6.18
CA ASP A 358 6.95 -15.95 -5.31
C ASP A 358 6.12 -16.77 -4.31
N ALA A 359 6.61 -16.84 -3.08
CA ALA A 359 5.87 -17.44 -1.97
C ALA A 359 4.95 -16.46 -1.24
N HIS A 360 5.08 -15.15 -1.48
CA HIS A 360 4.30 -14.13 -0.79
C HIS A 360 2.79 -14.28 -0.98
N TRP A 361 2.39 -14.73 -2.15
CA TRP A 361 1.00 -15.00 -2.46
C TRP A 361 0.37 -16.05 -1.53
N VAL A 362 1.12 -17.10 -1.17
CA VAL A 362 0.68 -18.09 -0.18
C VAL A 362 0.58 -17.46 1.19
N TYR A 363 1.59 -16.68 1.58
CA TYR A 363 1.57 -15.99 2.87
C TYR A 363 0.45 -14.95 2.95
N SER A 364 0.14 -14.25 1.88
CA SER A 364 -0.97 -13.29 1.87
C SER A 364 -2.33 -13.96 2.03
N LYS A 365 -2.54 -15.13 1.42
CA LYS A 365 -3.74 -15.95 1.63
C LYS A 365 -3.80 -16.56 3.03
N LEU A 366 -2.65 -16.97 3.56
CA LEU A 366 -2.52 -17.56 4.89
C LEU A 366 -2.61 -16.53 6.01
N LYS A 367 -2.23 -15.28 5.75
CA LYS A 367 -2.21 -14.16 6.71
C LYS A 367 -3.54 -13.95 7.44
N TYR A 368 -4.65 -14.30 6.83
CA TYR A 368 -5.97 -14.24 7.45
C TYR A 368 -6.32 -15.45 8.34
N LYS A 369 -5.62 -16.58 8.19
CA LYS A 369 -5.89 -17.83 8.93
C LYS A 369 -4.73 -18.25 9.83
N TYR A 370 -3.50 -17.90 9.47
CA TYR A 370 -2.28 -18.34 10.15
C TYR A 370 -1.33 -17.19 10.36
N THR A 371 -0.70 -17.18 11.51
CA THR A 371 0.42 -16.28 11.76
C THR A 371 1.66 -16.80 11.02
N LEU A 372 2.57 -15.91 10.67
CA LEU A 372 3.88 -16.26 10.13
C LEU A 372 4.62 -17.29 11.01
N ARG A 373 4.34 -17.25 12.31
CA ARG A 373 4.74 -18.21 13.33
C ARG A 373 4.27 -19.63 13.02
N SER A 374 3.01 -19.80 12.64
CA SER A 374 2.45 -21.11 12.29
C SER A 374 3.10 -21.69 11.04
N ILE A 375 3.45 -20.84 10.06
CA ILE A 375 4.16 -21.25 8.85
C ILE A 375 5.58 -21.72 9.19
N LEU A 376 6.27 -20.97 10.04
CA LEU A 376 7.62 -21.32 10.45
C LEU A 376 7.64 -22.64 11.24
N ARG A 377 6.67 -22.85 12.13
CA ARG A 377 6.47 -24.15 12.82
C ARG A 377 6.20 -25.29 11.84
N PHE A 378 5.39 -25.04 10.83
CA PHE A 378 5.12 -26.02 9.78
C PHE A 378 6.41 -26.41 9.04
N TYR A 379 7.25 -25.44 8.64
CA TYR A 379 8.55 -25.77 8.02
C TYR A 379 9.48 -26.49 9.00
N ALA A 380 9.56 -26.06 10.25
CA ALA A 380 10.39 -26.69 11.26
C ALA A 380 10.01 -28.15 11.51
N SER A 381 8.73 -28.51 11.37
CA SER A 381 8.28 -29.90 11.54
C SER A 381 8.89 -30.89 10.53
N PHE A 382 9.32 -30.43 9.36
CA PHE A 382 10.04 -31.27 8.40
C PHE A 382 11.50 -31.50 8.79
N LEU A 383 12.05 -30.69 9.71
CA LEU A 383 13.41 -30.84 10.26
C LEU A 383 13.42 -31.74 11.49
N GLU A 384 12.27 -32.02 12.09
CA GLU A 384 12.10 -32.84 13.28
C GLU A 384 11.50 -34.19 12.90
N SER A 385 12.20 -35.29 13.22
CA SER A 385 11.69 -36.62 12.94
C SER A 385 10.45 -36.93 13.78
N GLY A 386 9.29 -37.10 13.16
CA GLY A 386 8.06 -37.61 13.80
C GLY A 386 7.15 -36.57 14.46
N VAL A 387 7.49 -35.30 14.43
CA VAL A 387 6.60 -34.24 14.95
C VAL A 387 5.62 -33.79 13.88
N LYS A 388 4.34 -34.04 14.11
CA LYS A 388 3.26 -33.47 13.27
C LYS A 388 2.89 -32.09 13.84
N PRO A 389 2.82 -31.02 13.01
CA PRO A 389 2.33 -29.72 13.48
C PRO A 389 0.90 -29.85 14.04
N GLU A 390 0.62 -29.12 15.11
CA GLU A 390 -0.67 -29.14 15.81
C GLU A 390 -1.87 -28.69 14.94
N ASN A 391 -1.62 -28.05 13.80
CA ASN A 391 -2.66 -27.53 12.90
C ASN A 391 -2.85 -28.38 11.64
N ALA A 392 -3.82 -29.27 11.67
CA ALA A 392 -4.19 -30.12 10.53
C ALA A 392 -4.50 -29.34 9.23
N VAL A 393 -4.97 -28.09 9.34
CA VAL A 393 -5.37 -27.27 8.18
C VAL A 393 -4.17 -26.81 7.33
N ILE A 394 -2.97 -26.69 7.89
CA ILE A 394 -1.76 -26.37 7.10
C ILE A 394 -1.43 -27.50 6.11
N TYR A 395 -1.78 -28.74 6.44
CA TYR A 395 -1.59 -29.88 5.53
C TYR A 395 -2.43 -29.81 4.26
N GLU A 396 -3.58 -29.10 4.28
CA GLU A 396 -4.39 -28.84 3.10
C GLU A 396 -3.66 -27.95 2.08
N LEU A 397 -2.61 -27.26 2.50
CA LEU A 397 -1.83 -26.35 1.69
C LEU A 397 -0.57 -26.98 1.08
N ILE A 398 -0.27 -28.22 1.44
CA ILE A 398 0.89 -28.94 0.84
C ILE A 398 0.88 -28.85 -0.70
N PRO A 399 -0.26 -29.07 -1.41
CA PRO A 399 -0.29 -28.93 -2.86
C PRO A 399 0.08 -27.53 -3.38
N GLU A 400 -0.25 -26.48 -2.63
CA GLU A 400 0.13 -25.10 -2.99
C GLU A 400 1.62 -24.87 -2.77
N PHE A 401 2.18 -25.38 -1.68
CA PHE A 401 3.62 -25.31 -1.41
C PHE A 401 4.45 -26.15 -2.40
N GLU A 402 3.89 -27.25 -2.89
CA GLU A 402 4.52 -28.06 -3.98
C GLU A 402 4.55 -27.29 -5.29
N LYS A 403 3.46 -26.59 -5.66
CA LYS A 403 3.43 -25.72 -6.86
C LYS A 403 4.45 -24.59 -6.82
N LEU A 404 4.77 -24.12 -5.62
CA LEU A 404 5.74 -23.05 -5.38
C LEU A 404 7.17 -23.58 -5.22
N HIS A 405 7.40 -24.87 -5.38
CA HIS A 405 8.69 -25.51 -5.17
C HIS A 405 9.30 -25.29 -3.78
N ILE A 406 8.47 -25.10 -2.76
CA ILE A 406 8.85 -25.04 -1.35
C ILE A 406 8.89 -26.45 -0.76
N LEU A 407 7.97 -27.31 -1.20
CA LEU A 407 7.92 -28.73 -0.88
C LEU A 407 8.03 -29.58 -2.14
N ARG A 408 8.53 -30.79 -1.98
CA ARG A 408 8.57 -31.86 -3.01
C ARG A 408 8.11 -33.17 -2.43
N ARG A 409 7.74 -34.15 -3.28
CA ARG A 409 7.52 -35.53 -2.86
C ARG A 409 8.83 -36.32 -3.00
N ASP A 410 9.12 -37.15 -2.01
CA ASP A 410 10.18 -38.14 -2.12
C ASP A 410 9.67 -39.41 -2.84
N GLU A 411 10.55 -40.40 -2.99
CA GLU A 411 10.25 -41.68 -3.66
C GLU A 411 9.08 -42.46 -3.00
N ASN A 412 8.82 -42.22 -1.73
CA ASN A 412 7.72 -42.83 -0.97
C ASN A 412 6.42 -41.99 -1.02
N GLY A 413 6.42 -40.86 -1.73
CA GLY A 413 5.29 -39.94 -1.80
C GLY A 413 5.17 -39.01 -0.58
N GLU A 414 6.15 -39.00 0.33
CA GLU A 414 6.17 -38.12 1.49
C GLU A 414 6.61 -36.69 1.12
N ALA A 415 5.95 -35.70 1.72
CA ALA A 415 6.35 -34.31 1.54
C ALA A 415 7.67 -34.01 2.27
N LYS A 416 8.61 -33.40 1.57
CA LYS A 416 9.91 -32.95 2.09
C LYS A 416 10.13 -31.50 1.70
N LEU A 417 10.95 -30.78 2.48
CA LEU A 417 11.38 -29.43 2.10
C LEU A 417 12.19 -29.46 0.80
N ASP A 418 11.87 -28.57 -0.14
CA ASP A 418 12.65 -28.28 -1.35
C ASP A 418 13.36 -26.91 -1.28
N ILE A 419 13.29 -26.25 -0.13
CA ILE A 419 14.07 -25.07 0.22
C ILE A 419 15.24 -25.48 1.12
N PRO A 420 16.40 -24.79 1.04
CA PRO A 420 17.56 -25.13 1.85
C PRO A 420 17.32 -24.88 3.33
N ALA A 421 17.87 -25.75 4.16
CA ALA A 421 17.89 -25.58 5.62
C ALA A 421 19.32 -25.84 6.12
N LEU A 422 19.86 -24.88 6.87
CA LEU A 422 21.19 -24.91 7.46
C LEU A 422 21.08 -24.80 8.98
N THR A 423 21.95 -25.48 9.71
CA THR A 423 22.13 -25.18 11.12
C THR A 423 22.68 -23.76 11.30
N PHE A 424 22.54 -23.17 12.49
CA PHE A 424 23.14 -21.84 12.77
C PHE A 424 24.67 -21.85 12.60
N GLU A 425 25.32 -22.98 12.87
CA GLU A 425 26.77 -23.13 12.71
C GLU A 425 27.17 -23.16 11.22
N GLU A 426 26.48 -23.95 10.41
CA GLU A 426 26.70 -23.98 8.96
C GLU A 426 26.43 -22.62 8.32
N ALA A 427 25.32 -21.97 8.70
CA ALA A 427 24.99 -20.62 8.23
C ALA A 427 26.08 -19.60 8.57
N ALA A 428 26.72 -19.71 9.74
CA ALA A 428 27.83 -18.83 10.10
C ALA A 428 29.03 -18.97 9.16
N GLY A 429 29.30 -20.18 8.66
CA GLY A 429 30.32 -20.40 7.61
C GLY A 429 29.98 -19.70 6.32
N PHE A 430 28.74 -19.82 5.86
CA PHE A 430 28.23 -19.11 4.66
C PHE A 430 28.25 -17.59 4.87
N ASP A 431 27.89 -17.10 6.05
CA ASP A 431 27.91 -15.65 6.38
C ASP A 431 29.35 -15.10 6.36
N ALA A 432 30.34 -15.86 6.83
CA ALA A 432 31.76 -15.50 6.76
C ALA A 432 32.23 -15.42 5.29
N ALA A 433 31.94 -16.43 4.47
CA ALA A 433 32.24 -16.43 3.05
C ALA A 433 31.56 -15.28 2.31
N ALA A 434 30.32 -14.96 2.66
CA ALA A 434 29.58 -13.84 2.10
C ALA A 434 30.24 -12.49 2.40
N LYS A 435 30.81 -12.32 3.59
CA LYS A 435 31.52 -11.09 3.96
C LYS A 435 32.80 -10.89 3.14
N GLU A 436 33.53 -11.97 2.86
CA GLU A 436 34.71 -11.92 1.99
C GLU A 436 34.31 -11.67 0.52
N ALA A 437 33.28 -12.36 0.03
CA ALA A 437 32.76 -12.12 -1.32
C ALA A 437 32.21 -10.69 -1.49
N GLU A 438 31.66 -10.07 -0.45
CA GLU A 438 31.24 -8.67 -0.47
C GLU A 438 32.44 -7.74 -0.73
N ALA A 439 33.57 -7.95 -0.06
CA ALA A 439 34.77 -7.16 -0.28
C ALA A 439 35.24 -7.28 -1.76
N ASP A 440 35.37 -8.51 -2.26
CA ASP A 440 35.74 -8.76 -3.66
C ASP A 440 34.75 -8.10 -4.64
N MET A 441 33.45 -8.15 -4.35
CA MET A 441 32.41 -7.55 -5.20
C MET A 441 32.43 -6.02 -5.18
N ARG A 442 32.76 -5.41 -4.04
CA ARG A 442 32.94 -3.94 -3.95
C ARG A 442 34.01 -3.47 -4.91
N ASP A 443 35.15 -4.16 -4.94
CA ASP A 443 36.25 -3.83 -5.85
C ASP A 443 35.84 -3.93 -7.33
N ILE A 444 34.92 -4.85 -7.66
CA ILE A 444 34.46 -5.08 -9.04
C ILE A 444 33.39 -4.06 -9.46
N LEU A 445 32.44 -3.74 -8.58
CA LEU A 445 31.17 -3.09 -8.95
C LEU A 445 31.00 -1.67 -8.45
N LEU A 446 31.63 -1.29 -7.33
CA LEU A 446 31.25 -0.08 -6.59
C LEU A 446 31.32 1.17 -7.45
N ASP A 447 32.39 1.36 -8.20
CA ASP A 447 32.59 2.56 -9.03
C ASP A 447 31.63 2.60 -10.23
N GLU A 448 31.31 1.45 -10.81
CA GLU A 448 30.33 1.38 -11.91
C GLU A 448 28.92 1.68 -11.42
N LEU A 449 28.54 1.13 -10.25
CA LEU A 449 27.23 1.40 -9.67
C LEU A 449 27.07 2.85 -9.22
N LYS A 450 28.14 3.46 -8.68
CA LYS A 450 28.14 4.91 -8.37
C LYS A 450 27.87 5.76 -9.60
N LYS A 451 28.44 5.42 -10.75
CA LYS A 451 28.15 6.15 -12.00
C LYS A 451 26.68 6.05 -12.39
N VAL A 452 26.05 4.88 -12.21
CA VAL A 452 24.60 4.74 -12.43
C VAL A 452 23.80 5.63 -11.48
N VAL A 453 24.20 5.68 -10.20
CA VAL A 453 23.55 6.51 -9.18
C VAL A 453 23.72 8.01 -9.49
N GLU A 454 24.93 8.46 -9.85
CA GLU A 454 25.23 9.85 -10.17
C GLU A 454 24.45 10.36 -11.38
N ASN A 455 24.19 9.52 -12.36
CA ASN A 455 23.41 9.85 -13.54
C ASN A 455 21.92 9.99 -13.26
N ARG A 456 21.46 9.60 -12.08
CA ARG A 456 20.07 9.67 -11.69
C ARG A 456 19.92 10.27 -10.29
N ARG A 457 19.36 11.47 -10.23
CA ARG A 457 18.98 12.13 -8.99
C ARG A 457 17.50 12.48 -9.01
N VAL A 458 16.73 12.01 -8.04
CA VAL A 458 15.32 12.34 -7.88
C VAL A 458 15.21 13.66 -7.11
N LYS A 459 14.47 14.62 -7.65
CA LYS A 459 14.18 15.86 -6.92
C LYS A 459 13.06 15.60 -5.91
N VAL A 460 13.44 15.42 -4.65
CA VAL A 460 12.49 15.23 -3.55
C VAL A 460 12.05 16.60 -3.01
N PRO A 461 10.74 16.84 -2.81
CA PRO A 461 10.26 18.08 -2.21
C PRO A 461 10.82 18.29 -0.80
N TRP A 462 11.10 19.55 -0.45
CA TRP A 462 11.72 19.93 0.83
C TRP A 462 10.93 19.52 2.08
N HIS A 463 9.63 19.32 1.94
CA HIS A 463 8.71 18.98 3.01
C HIS A 463 8.57 17.47 3.26
N VAL A 464 9.28 16.65 2.50
CA VAL A 464 9.29 15.18 2.67
C VAL A 464 10.24 14.81 3.79
N ASP A 465 9.75 14.02 4.75
CA ASP A 465 10.57 13.50 5.83
C ASP A 465 11.67 12.60 5.27
N GLY A 466 12.93 12.83 5.66
CA GLY A 466 14.06 12.06 5.16
C GLY A 466 14.37 12.27 3.67
N ALA A 467 14.08 13.47 3.12
CA ALA A 467 14.26 13.78 1.69
C ALA A 467 15.63 13.36 1.14
N GLN A 468 16.70 13.58 1.91
CA GLN A 468 18.07 13.22 1.51
C GLN A 468 18.27 11.71 1.29
N TYR A 469 17.49 10.89 1.95
CA TYR A 469 17.51 9.41 1.76
C TYR A 469 16.96 9.01 0.39
N TYR A 470 15.92 9.72 -0.05
CA TYR A 470 15.19 9.39 -1.26
C TYR A 470 15.77 10.02 -2.54
N GLU A 471 16.80 10.88 -2.45
CA GLU A 471 17.40 11.53 -3.62
C GLU A 471 17.93 10.54 -4.68
N HIS A 472 18.31 9.35 -4.26
CA HIS A 472 18.80 8.28 -5.13
C HIS A 472 17.84 7.07 -5.17
N ASP A 473 16.59 7.26 -4.74
CA ASP A 473 15.61 6.19 -4.77
C ASP A 473 15.39 5.68 -6.20
N GLY A 474 15.30 4.37 -6.32
CA GLY A 474 15.15 3.70 -7.61
C GLY A 474 16.38 3.69 -8.52
N ALA A 475 17.47 4.38 -8.18
CA ALA A 475 18.66 4.44 -9.04
C ALA A 475 19.24 3.05 -9.36
N LEU A 476 19.17 2.12 -8.41
CA LEU A 476 19.60 0.73 -8.54
C LEU A 476 18.48 -0.26 -8.19
N GLY A 477 17.22 0.14 -8.31
CA GLY A 477 16.07 -0.65 -7.90
C GLY A 477 15.94 -2.01 -8.60
N ALA A 478 16.30 -2.08 -9.88
CA ALA A 478 16.29 -3.30 -10.68
C ALA A 478 17.61 -4.08 -10.64
N TYR A 479 18.72 -3.42 -10.25
CA TYR A 479 20.07 -3.96 -10.48
C TYR A 479 20.31 -5.33 -9.84
N THR A 480 19.95 -5.52 -8.57
CA THR A 480 20.18 -6.78 -7.87
C THR A 480 19.51 -7.95 -8.58
N THR A 481 18.24 -7.78 -8.99
CA THR A 481 17.51 -8.82 -9.72
C THR A 481 18.06 -9.02 -11.12
N ALA A 482 18.40 -7.94 -11.84
CA ALA A 482 19.02 -8.00 -13.15
C ALA A 482 20.34 -8.79 -13.10
N GLN A 483 21.16 -8.60 -12.05
CA GLN A 483 22.41 -9.30 -11.85
C GLN A 483 22.20 -10.80 -11.63
N LEU A 484 21.22 -11.18 -10.80
CA LEU A 484 20.88 -12.60 -10.59
C LEU A 484 20.36 -13.26 -11.86
N ILE A 485 19.51 -12.56 -12.62
CA ILE A 485 19.00 -13.03 -13.91
C ILE A 485 20.16 -13.23 -14.89
N ALA A 486 21.07 -12.26 -15.01
CA ALA A 486 22.22 -12.36 -15.89
C ALA A 486 23.13 -13.55 -15.54
N ILE A 487 23.35 -13.83 -14.25
CA ILE A 487 24.09 -15.01 -13.79
C ILE A 487 23.38 -16.30 -14.21
N ALA A 488 22.08 -16.37 -14.05
CA ALA A 488 21.28 -17.55 -14.39
C ALA A 488 21.20 -17.77 -15.91
N GLU A 489 20.90 -16.71 -16.70
CA GLU A 489 20.74 -16.78 -18.15
C GLU A 489 22.08 -17.07 -18.88
N GLN A 490 23.19 -16.60 -18.34
CA GLN A 490 24.53 -16.92 -18.86
C GLN A 490 25.02 -18.32 -18.44
N GLY A 491 24.25 -19.06 -17.65
CA GLY A 491 24.60 -20.41 -17.20
C GLY A 491 25.88 -20.48 -16.37
N LEU A 492 26.16 -19.44 -15.58
CA LEU A 492 27.40 -19.35 -14.80
C LEU A 492 27.37 -20.22 -13.54
N MET A 493 26.16 -20.54 -13.03
CA MET A 493 25.99 -21.41 -11.87
C MET A 493 26.13 -22.88 -12.27
N PRO A 494 26.78 -23.71 -11.42
CA PRO A 494 26.84 -25.16 -11.65
C PRO A 494 25.50 -25.86 -11.36
N TYR A 495 24.52 -25.16 -10.81
CA TYR A 495 23.20 -25.66 -10.46
C TYR A 495 22.14 -25.06 -11.37
N ARG A 496 21.15 -25.89 -11.74
CA ARG A 496 20.07 -25.44 -12.63
C ARG A 496 19.18 -24.46 -11.91
N VAL A 497 19.00 -23.27 -12.50
CA VAL A 497 18.06 -22.23 -12.04
C VAL A 497 16.90 -22.17 -13.02
N GLU A 498 15.68 -22.29 -12.51
CA GLU A 498 14.47 -22.08 -13.30
C GLU A 498 13.72 -20.85 -12.74
N ILE A 499 13.63 -19.81 -13.57
CA ILE A 499 12.85 -18.60 -13.22
C ILE A 499 11.39 -19.02 -12.98
N GLY A 500 10.81 -18.56 -11.88
CA GLY A 500 9.46 -18.93 -11.43
C GLY A 500 9.36 -20.21 -10.62
N LYS A 501 10.45 -21.00 -10.52
CA LYS A 501 10.44 -22.29 -9.81
C LYS A 501 11.56 -22.43 -8.76
N THR A 502 12.34 -21.39 -8.56
CA THR A 502 13.44 -21.38 -7.58
C THR A 502 13.13 -20.33 -6.50
N PRO A 503 12.27 -20.64 -5.52
CA PRO A 503 11.86 -19.67 -4.49
C PRO A 503 13.07 -19.28 -3.63
N LEU A 504 13.29 -17.98 -3.46
CA LEU A 504 14.40 -17.48 -2.67
C LEU A 504 14.07 -17.50 -1.17
N ILE A 505 13.95 -18.71 -0.62
CA ILE A 505 13.66 -18.97 0.78
C ILE A 505 14.68 -19.94 1.34
N TYR A 506 15.21 -19.67 2.54
CA TYR A 506 15.97 -20.67 3.28
C TYR A 506 15.72 -20.60 4.78
N LEU A 507 16.00 -21.68 5.48
CA LEU A 507 15.81 -21.83 6.91
C LEU A 507 17.17 -21.97 7.61
N ASN A 508 17.31 -21.26 8.75
CA ASN A 508 18.37 -21.56 9.70
C ASN A 508 17.74 -22.15 10.96
N TYR A 509 18.32 -23.24 11.47
CA TYR A 509 17.79 -23.90 12.65
C TYR A 509 18.87 -24.37 13.62
N LYS A 510 18.48 -24.57 14.86
CA LYS A 510 19.27 -25.24 15.90
C LYS A 510 18.40 -26.31 16.55
N LYS A 511 18.88 -27.54 16.56
CA LYS A 511 18.27 -28.60 17.39
C LYS A 511 18.80 -28.40 18.80
N GLU A 512 17.91 -28.28 19.78
CA GLU A 512 18.32 -28.34 21.19
C GLU A 512 18.49 -29.81 21.54
N GLU A 513 19.69 -30.19 22.03
CA GLU A 513 19.92 -31.52 22.57
C GLU A 513 18.99 -31.72 23.76
N ILE A 514 18.38 -32.91 23.83
CA ILE A 514 17.57 -33.34 24.95
C ILE A 514 18.58 -33.91 25.94
N ASP A 515 18.79 -33.26 27.09
CA ASP A 515 19.37 -33.89 28.24
C ASP A 515 18.42 -34.92 28.86
#